data_26d2563eb1490c0a6cdf454a40e1dde5
#
_entry.id   26d2563eb1490c0a6cdf454a40e1dde5
#
_cell.length_a   1.000
_cell.length_b   1.000
_cell.length_c   1.000
_cell.angle_alpha   90.00
_cell.angle_beta   90.00
_cell.angle_gamma   90.00
#
_symmetry.space_group_name_H-M   'P 1'
#
loop_
_entity.id
_entity.type
_entity.pdbx_description
1 polymer ?
#
loop_
_entity_poly.entity_id
_entity_poly.type
_entity_poly.pdbx_seq_one_letter_code
_entity_poly.pdbx_strand_id
1 'polypeptide(L)' 'MILPAEKELRAVLARFAQARIEHDLCPTGHTSRVLEDTTYTLCVMTGARTVDQALLTADTLLAQYAGRTSVSREDETLAA' A
#
# COMPACT_ATOMS: atom_id res chain seq x y z
N MET A 1 -12.39 -13.14 4.15
CA MET A 1 -11.65 -12.16 3.33
C MET A 1 -10.18 -12.53 3.28
N ILE A 2 -9.61 -12.51 2.10
CA ILE A 2 -8.20 -12.83 1.91
C ILE A 2 -7.38 -11.55 2.03
N LEU A 3 -6.40 -11.54 2.93
CA LEU A 3 -5.53 -10.40 3.08
C LEU A 3 -4.47 -10.39 1.99
N PRO A 4 -4.09 -9.23 1.47
CA PRO A 4 -3.04 -9.16 0.44
C PRO A 4 -1.68 -9.54 1.03
N ALA A 5 -0.82 -10.11 0.18
CA ALA A 5 0.55 -10.37 0.56
C ALA A 5 1.29 -9.04 0.75
N GLU A 6 2.22 -8.98 1.70
CA GLU A 6 2.97 -7.76 1.98
C GLU A 6 3.63 -7.20 0.72
N LYS A 7 4.27 -8.07 -0.06
CA LYS A 7 4.96 -7.68 -1.29
C LYS A 7 4.02 -7.03 -2.30
N GLU A 8 2.84 -7.62 -2.48
CA GLU A 8 1.84 -7.10 -3.40
C GLU A 8 1.28 -5.77 -2.92
N LEU A 9 1.01 -5.66 -1.63
CA LEU A 9 0.50 -4.42 -1.05
C LEU A 9 1.50 -3.29 -1.22
N ARG A 10 2.79 -3.55 -0.94
CA ARG A 10 3.84 -2.55 -1.11
C ARG A 10 3.98 -2.13 -2.58
N ALA A 11 3.88 -3.07 -3.51
CA ALA A 11 3.97 -2.78 -4.93
C ALA A 11 2.82 -1.88 -5.40
N VAL A 12 1.60 -2.18 -4.96
CA VAL A 12 0.43 -1.37 -5.32
C VAL A 12 0.52 0.02 -4.71
N LEU A 13 0.94 0.13 -3.45
CA LEU A 13 1.14 1.43 -2.82
C LEU A 13 2.19 2.27 -3.55
N ALA A 14 3.29 1.64 -3.99
CA ALA A 14 4.32 2.33 -4.75
C ALA A 14 3.78 2.85 -6.08
N ARG A 15 2.98 2.05 -6.77
CA ARG A 15 2.35 2.46 -8.02
C ARG A 15 1.37 3.60 -7.81
N PHE A 16 0.59 3.51 -6.74
CA PHE A 16 -0.36 4.58 -6.40
C PHE A 16 0.38 5.88 -6.11
N ALA A 17 1.42 5.84 -5.30
CA ALA A 17 2.21 7.02 -4.96
C ALA A 17 2.84 7.64 -6.22
N GLN A 18 3.40 6.81 -7.09
CA GLN A 18 4.00 7.26 -8.33
C GLN A 18 2.96 7.91 -9.25
N ALA A 19 1.79 7.27 -9.40
CA ALA A 19 0.71 7.80 -10.23
C ALA A 19 0.21 9.14 -9.70
N ARG A 20 0.11 9.27 -8.38
CA ARG A 20 -0.33 10.51 -7.75
C ARG A 20 0.66 11.64 -7.97
N ILE A 21 1.94 11.36 -7.81
CA ILE A 21 2.99 12.35 -8.03
C ILE A 21 3.01 12.80 -9.49
N GLU A 22 2.94 11.87 -10.43
CA GLU A 22 2.94 12.19 -11.85
C GLU A 22 1.73 13.03 -12.25
N HIS A 23 0.56 12.69 -11.71
CA HIS A 23 -0.65 13.44 -12.00
C HIS A 23 -0.60 14.86 -11.40
N ASP A 24 -0.04 15.00 -10.19
CA ASP A 24 0.11 16.31 -9.54
C ASP A 24 1.09 17.21 -10.30
N LEU A 25 2.17 16.62 -10.85
CA LEU A 25 3.18 17.38 -11.59
C LEU A 25 2.72 17.76 -12.99
N CYS A 26 2.02 16.87 -13.66
CA CYS A 26 1.59 17.10 -15.04
C CYS A 26 0.28 16.36 -15.31
N PRO A 27 -0.86 16.94 -14.88
CA PRO A 27 -2.15 16.27 -15.05
C PRO A 27 -2.53 16.13 -16.52
N THR A 28 -2.75 14.90 -16.94
CA THR A 28 -3.19 14.55 -18.30
C THR A 28 -4.30 13.50 -18.20
N GLY A 29 -4.96 13.22 -19.33
CA GLY A 29 -5.94 12.14 -19.38
C GLY A 29 -5.31 10.79 -19.06
N HIS A 30 -4.05 10.57 -19.48
CA HIS A 30 -3.34 9.35 -19.19
C HIS A 30 -3.01 9.21 -17.72
N THR A 31 -2.47 10.26 -17.08
CA THR A 31 -2.12 10.21 -15.65
C THR A 31 -3.35 10.06 -14.79
N SER A 32 -4.47 10.70 -15.17
CA SER A 32 -5.74 10.55 -14.47
C SER A 32 -6.22 9.10 -14.49
N ARG A 33 -6.12 8.45 -15.64
CA ARG A 33 -6.54 7.07 -15.81
C ARG A 33 -5.67 6.11 -14.99
N VAL A 34 -4.36 6.31 -15.02
CA VAL A 34 -3.44 5.50 -14.23
C VAL A 34 -3.72 5.66 -12.74
N LEU A 35 -3.96 6.89 -12.30
CA LEU A 35 -4.29 7.16 -10.89
C LEU A 35 -5.60 6.49 -10.48
N GLU A 36 -6.63 6.56 -11.33
CA GLU A 36 -7.90 5.89 -11.07
C GLU A 36 -7.72 4.37 -10.96
N ASP A 37 -6.96 3.79 -11.87
CA ASP A 37 -6.72 2.35 -11.88
C ASP A 37 -5.98 1.90 -10.62
N THR A 38 -4.94 2.62 -10.22
CA THR A 38 -4.18 2.26 -9.02
C THR A 38 -5.00 2.48 -7.76
N THR A 39 -5.82 3.54 -7.72
CA THR A 39 -6.75 3.79 -6.61
C THR A 39 -7.75 2.65 -6.49
N TYR A 40 -8.34 2.24 -7.60
CA TYR A 40 -9.30 1.14 -7.61
C TYR A 40 -8.66 -0.16 -7.11
N THR A 41 -7.48 -0.47 -7.62
CA THR A 41 -6.75 -1.67 -7.22
C THR A 41 -6.46 -1.66 -5.72
N LEU A 42 -6.01 -0.52 -5.20
CA LEU A 42 -5.72 -0.37 -3.78
C LEU A 42 -6.99 -0.55 -2.93
N CYS A 43 -8.09 0.05 -3.35
CA CYS A 43 -9.37 -0.08 -2.65
C CYS A 43 -9.87 -1.52 -2.63
N VAL A 44 -9.79 -2.21 -3.76
CA VAL A 44 -10.20 -3.62 -3.85
C VAL A 44 -9.32 -4.48 -2.96
N MET A 45 -8.02 -4.26 -2.99
CA MET A 45 -7.04 -5.02 -2.22
C MET A 45 -7.25 -4.88 -0.71
N THR A 46 -7.62 -3.69 -0.25
CA THR A 46 -7.84 -3.40 1.17
C THR A 46 -9.29 -3.57 1.61
N GLY A 47 -10.21 -3.76 0.66
CA GLY A 47 -11.63 -3.83 0.97
C GLY A 47 -12.24 -2.49 1.35
N ALA A 48 -11.61 -1.40 0.96
CA ALA A 48 -12.05 -0.06 1.30
C ALA A 48 -12.92 0.54 0.20
N ARG A 49 -13.72 1.53 0.56
CA ARG A 49 -14.58 2.23 -0.39
C ARG A 49 -13.97 3.54 -0.89
N THR A 50 -13.09 4.13 -0.09
CA THR A 50 -12.42 5.38 -0.43
C THR A 50 -10.92 5.21 -0.35
N VAL A 51 -10.19 6.08 -1.03
CA VAL A 51 -8.74 6.04 -1.00
C VAL A 51 -8.20 6.33 0.41
N ASP A 52 -8.84 7.22 1.15
CA ASP A 52 -8.41 7.53 2.52
C ASP A 52 -8.52 6.31 3.42
N GLN A 53 -9.63 5.57 3.33
CA GLN A 53 -9.80 4.32 4.08
C GLN A 53 -8.81 3.26 3.62
N ALA A 54 -8.56 3.19 2.30
CA ALA A 54 -7.61 2.24 1.74
C ALA A 54 -6.21 2.48 2.29
N LEU A 55 -5.79 3.74 2.37
CA LEU A 55 -4.47 4.09 2.89
C LEU A 55 -4.35 3.78 4.38
N LEU A 56 -5.40 4.05 5.15
CA LEU A 56 -5.40 3.70 6.58
C LEU A 56 -5.32 2.19 6.79
N THR A 57 -6.08 1.44 6.02
CA THR A 57 -6.05 -0.02 6.10
C THR A 57 -4.69 -0.56 5.69
N ALA A 58 -4.11 -0.01 4.62
CA ALA A 58 -2.78 -0.41 4.16
C ALA A 58 -1.73 -0.13 5.24
N ASP A 59 -1.78 1.04 5.88
CA ASP A 59 -0.87 1.37 6.97
C ASP A 59 -0.98 0.36 8.11
N THR A 60 -2.20 0.01 8.48
CA THR A 60 -2.45 -0.96 9.54
C THR A 60 -1.87 -2.33 9.18
N LEU A 61 -2.09 -2.78 7.95
CA LEU A 61 -1.56 -4.06 7.48
C LEU A 61 -0.03 -4.05 7.45
N LEU A 62 0.57 -2.98 6.95
CA LEU A 62 2.03 -2.86 6.91
C LEU A 62 2.62 -2.83 8.32
N ALA A 63 1.96 -2.16 9.26
CA ALA A 63 2.39 -2.13 10.64
C ALA A 63 2.36 -3.55 11.25
N GLN A 64 1.34 -4.33 10.93
CA GLN A 64 1.25 -5.72 11.38
C GLN A 64 2.38 -6.58 10.81
N TYR A 65 2.68 -6.42 9.52
CA TYR A 65 3.77 -7.14 8.88
C TYR A 65 5.12 -6.73 9.45
N ALA A 66 5.33 -5.43 9.65
CA ALA A 66 6.55 -4.90 10.25
C ALA A 66 6.71 -5.39 11.69
N GLY A 67 5.60 -5.45 12.44
CA GLY A 67 5.60 -5.95 13.81
C GLY A 67 6.09 -7.39 13.90
N ARG A 68 5.63 -8.24 12.99
CA ARG A 68 6.10 -9.64 12.94
C ARG A 68 7.59 -9.71 12.64
N THR A 69 8.03 -8.91 11.67
CA THR A 69 9.44 -8.86 11.29
C THR A 69 10.29 -8.31 12.43
N SER A 70 9.81 -7.27 13.10
CA SER A 70 10.52 -6.67 14.23
C SER A 70 10.67 -7.65 15.38
N VAL A 71 9.63 -8.41 15.70
CA VAL A 71 9.69 -9.42 16.75
C VAL A 71 10.76 -10.46 16.42
N SER A 72 10.81 -10.92 15.18
CA SER A 72 11.84 -11.89 14.75
C SER A 72 13.23 -11.30 14.89
N ARG A 73 13.43 -10.04 14.52
CA ARG A 73 14.72 -9.37 14.63
C ARG A 73 15.14 -9.16 16.08
N GLU A 74 14.19 -8.80 16.92
CA GLU A 74 14.47 -8.63 18.34
C GLU A 74 14.94 -9.93 18.97
N ASP A 75 14.30 -11.04 18.61
CA ASP A 75 14.71 -12.37 19.07
C ASP A 75 16.13 -12.67 18.63
N GLU A 76 16.47 -12.38 17.40
CA GLU A 76 17.83 -12.58 16.89
C GLU A 76 18.85 -11.72 17.63
N THR A 77 18.47 -10.45 17.88
CA THR A 77 19.35 -9.51 18.58
C THR A 77 19.57 -9.95 20.01
N LEU A 78 18.55 -10.42 20.68
CA LEU A 78 18.66 -10.90 22.05
C LEU A 78 19.50 -12.18 22.14
N ALA A 79 19.42 -13.00 21.11
CA ALA A 79 20.20 -14.24 21.06
C ALA A 79 21.68 -13.97 20.76
N ALA A 80 21.97 -12.85 20.16
CA ALA A 80 23.34 -12.47 19.86
C ALA A 80 24.02 -11.83 21.07
#